data_ab0a84eba5561e152af9d6b376af164c
#
_entry.id   ab0a84eba5561e152af9d6b376af164c
#
_cell.length_a   1.000
_cell.length_b   1.000
_cell.length_c   1.000
_cell.angle_alpha   90.00
_cell.angle_beta   90.00
_cell.angle_gamma   90.00
#
_symmetry.space_group_name_H-M   'P 1'
#
loop_
_entity.id
_entity.type
_entity.pdbx_description
1 polymer ?
#
loop_
_entity_poly.entity_id
_entity_poly.type
_entity_poly.pdbx_seq_one_letter_code
_entity_poly.pdbx_strand_id
1 'polypeptide(L)'
;MNQKCSYLFCFIFLSHLCGQGFWGNEFPEAKIEYDPRNYVCYKTDTPILIDGKINDSGWSNVEWTESFVDIEGSLKPDPYFDTKAKMVWDDNYFYFCAQMEDPHVWGTITARDAVIYKDNDFEIFLDPDGDTHNYYELEVNALETEWDLLILKPYHDDDKVVIDSW
;
A
#
# COMPACT_ATOMS: atom_id res chain seq x y z
N MET A 1 -26.12 -11.16 -64.79
CA MET A 1 -26.60 -12.32 -64.03
C MET A 1 -25.57 -12.57 -62.91
N ASN A 2 -26.02 -12.35 -61.68
CA ASN A 2 -25.41 -12.81 -60.45
C ASN A 2 -24.02 -12.25 -60.00
N GLN A 3 -24.04 -11.03 -59.57
CA GLN A 3 -23.16 -10.56 -58.48
C GLN A 3 -23.92 -10.60 -57.14
N LYS A 4 -23.86 -11.68 -56.43
CA LYS A 4 -24.31 -11.76 -55.02
C LYS A 4 -23.69 -12.98 -54.35
N CYS A 5 -22.39 -12.87 -54.01
CA CYS A 5 -21.79 -13.84 -53.09
C CYS A 5 -20.41 -13.41 -52.53
N SER A 6 -20.16 -12.10 -52.38
CA SER A 6 -18.85 -11.65 -51.85
C SER A 6 -18.89 -10.90 -50.50
N TYR A 7 -20.05 -10.75 -49.87
CA TYR A 7 -20.12 -9.98 -48.62
C TYR A 7 -20.35 -10.81 -47.35
N LEU A 8 -20.50 -12.13 -47.47
CA LEU A 8 -20.78 -12.95 -46.27
C LEU A 8 -19.53 -13.53 -45.59
N PHE A 9 -18.38 -13.46 -46.24
CA PHE A 9 -17.13 -14.01 -45.69
C PHE A 9 -16.29 -13.02 -44.89
N CYS A 10 -16.55 -11.72 -44.96
CA CYS A 10 -15.79 -10.73 -44.21
C CYS A 10 -16.27 -10.50 -42.76
N PHE A 11 -17.50 -10.91 -42.45
CA PHE A 11 -18.05 -10.67 -41.08
C PHE A 11 -17.74 -11.78 -40.08
N ILE A 12 -17.35 -12.95 -40.53
CA ILE A 12 -17.05 -14.07 -39.62
C ILE A 12 -15.60 -13.98 -39.06
N PHE A 13 -14.72 -13.26 -39.75
CA PHE A 13 -13.34 -13.09 -39.29
C PHE A 13 -13.13 -11.93 -38.29
N LEU A 14 -14.05 -10.97 -38.20
CA LEU A 14 -13.97 -9.87 -37.26
C LEU A 14 -14.47 -10.22 -35.84
N SER A 15 -15.29 -11.24 -35.70
CA SER A 15 -15.82 -11.65 -34.40
C SER A 15 -14.83 -12.47 -33.54
N HIS A 16 -13.72 -12.93 -34.13
CA HIS A 16 -12.69 -13.68 -33.40
C HIS A 16 -11.46 -12.82 -33.04
N LEU A 17 -11.41 -11.58 -33.45
CA LEU A 17 -10.29 -10.68 -33.15
C LEU A 17 -10.56 -9.72 -31.98
N CYS A 18 -11.78 -9.70 -31.44
CA CYS A 18 -12.13 -8.83 -30.32
C CYS A 18 -11.99 -9.48 -28.94
N GLY A 19 -11.35 -10.63 -28.82
CA GLY A 19 -11.28 -11.36 -27.57
C GLY A 19 -9.91 -11.86 -27.13
N GLN A 20 -8.86 -11.49 -27.85
CA GLN A 20 -7.50 -11.82 -27.39
C GLN A 20 -6.86 -10.55 -26.83
N GLY A 21 -6.98 -10.38 -25.53
CA GLY A 21 -6.17 -9.40 -24.83
C GLY A 21 -4.68 -9.64 -25.08
N PHE A 22 -3.91 -8.58 -25.08
CA PHE A 22 -2.46 -8.56 -25.33
C PHE A 22 -1.65 -9.47 -24.38
N TRP A 23 -2.29 -10.03 -23.35
CA TRP A 23 -1.70 -10.76 -22.23
C TRP A 23 -2.25 -12.16 -22.03
N GLY A 24 -2.56 -12.92 -23.03
CA GLY A 24 -3.09 -14.28 -22.80
C GLY A 24 -4.43 -14.27 -22.02
N ASN A 25 -5.17 -15.33 -22.09
CA ASN A 25 -6.59 -15.34 -21.76
C ASN A 25 -6.97 -15.44 -20.28
N GLU A 26 -6.06 -15.25 -19.34
CA GLU A 26 -6.43 -15.46 -17.93
C GLU A 26 -5.79 -14.39 -17.03
N PHE A 27 -6.54 -13.33 -16.78
CA PHE A 27 -6.36 -12.61 -15.53
C PHE A 27 -6.87 -13.51 -14.41
N PRO A 28 -6.08 -13.80 -13.37
CA PRO A 28 -6.60 -14.52 -12.23
C PRO A 28 -7.77 -13.73 -11.64
N GLU A 29 -8.88 -14.39 -11.39
CA GLU A 29 -10.00 -13.77 -10.70
C GLU A 29 -9.51 -13.30 -9.32
N ALA A 30 -9.93 -12.11 -8.93
CA ALA A 30 -9.65 -11.59 -7.60
C ALA A 30 -10.25 -12.55 -6.55
N LYS A 31 -9.45 -12.97 -5.57
CA LYS A 31 -9.88 -13.87 -4.51
C LYS A 31 -10.73 -13.16 -3.44
N ILE A 32 -10.60 -11.85 -3.39
CA ILE A 32 -11.32 -10.95 -2.47
C ILE A 32 -11.91 -9.81 -3.29
N GLU A 33 -13.02 -9.25 -2.83
CA GLU A 33 -13.59 -8.04 -3.41
C GLU A 33 -12.63 -6.87 -3.18
N TYR A 34 -12.45 -6.04 -4.21
CA TYR A 34 -11.68 -4.80 -4.09
C TYR A 34 -12.52 -3.75 -3.38
N ASP A 35 -12.29 -3.60 -2.09
CA ASP A 35 -12.94 -2.62 -1.21
C ASP A 35 -11.85 -1.90 -0.38
N PRO A 36 -11.13 -0.95 -0.96
CA PRO A 36 -10.03 -0.26 -0.28
C PRO A 36 -10.58 0.61 0.85
N ARG A 37 -9.97 0.50 2.02
CA ARG A 37 -10.25 1.36 3.16
C ARG A 37 -9.88 2.81 2.86
N ASN A 38 -10.64 3.73 3.42
CA ASN A 38 -10.42 5.14 3.25
C ASN A 38 -10.16 5.81 4.59
N TYR A 39 -9.31 6.83 4.59
CA TYR A 39 -9.03 7.66 5.74
C TYR A 39 -9.01 9.12 5.36
N VAL A 40 -9.70 9.97 6.14
CA VAL A 40 -9.68 11.42 5.92
C VAL A 40 -8.59 12.04 6.77
N CYS A 41 -7.51 12.44 6.12
CA CYS A 41 -6.38 13.10 6.77
C CYS A 41 -6.61 14.62 6.83
N TYR A 42 -6.74 15.17 8.02
CA TYR A 42 -7.02 16.58 8.24
C TYR A 42 -5.72 17.40 8.41
N LYS A 43 -5.78 18.66 7.97
CA LYS A 43 -4.74 19.63 8.30
C LYS A 43 -4.81 19.99 9.77
N THR A 44 -3.67 20.04 10.44
CA THR A 44 -3.53 20.56 11.79
C THR A 44 -2.88 21.94 11.78
N ASP A 45 -3.42 22.86 12.58
CA ASP A 45 -2.82 24.15 12.84
C ASP A 45 -2.01 24.17 14.17
N THR A 46 -1.96 23.00 14.82
CA THR A 46 -1.32 22.83 16.12
C THR A 46 -0.04 22.02 15.95
N PRO A 47 1.09 22.48 16.49
CA PRO A 47 2.35 21.74 16.39
C PRO A 47 2.25 20.32 16.97
N ILE A 48 2.87 19.38 16.28
CA ILE A 48 3.04 18.00 16.71
C ILE A 48 4.50 17.82 17.12
N LEU A 49 4.73 17.26 18.30
CA LEU A 49 6.05 16.88 18.77
C LEU A 49 6.30 15.40 18.50
N ILE A 50 7.38 15.09 17.81
CA ILE A 50 7.76 13.69 17.53
C ILE A 50 8.53 13.15 18.73
N ASP A 51 7.80 12.66 19.74
CA ASP A 51 8.36 12.13 21.00
C ASP A 51 7.76 10.77 21.39
N GLY A 52 7.07 10.12 20.46
CA GLY A 52 6.39 8.83 20.68
C GLY A 52 5.10 8.94 21.50
N LYS A 53 4.59 10.16 21.77
CA LYS A 53 3.34 10.36 22.50
C LYS A 53 2.27 11.00 21.62
N ILE A 54 1.03 10.64 21.87
CA ILE A 54 -0.14 11.13 21.14
C ILE A 54 -0.99 12.10 21.98
N ASN A 55 -0.34 12.85 22.84
CA ASN A 55 -1.00 13.78 23.75
C ASN A 55 -1.04 15.23 23.24
N ASP A 56 -0.43 15.52 22.10
CA ASP A 56 -0.55 16.82 21.46
C ASP A 56 -1.97 17.11 21.02
N SER A 57 -2.38 18.38 21.15
CA SER A 57 -3.74 18.79 20.77
C SER A 57 -4.03 18.61 19.27
N GLY A 58 -3.02 18.57 18.43
CA GLY A 58 -3.16 18.27 17.00
C GLY A 58 -3.78 16.88 16.71
N TRP A 59 -3.63 15.94 17.63
CA TRP A 59 -4.23 14.60 17.52
C TRP A 59 -5.65 14.48 18.07
N SER A 60 -6.13 15.50 18.83
CA SER A 60 -7.34 15.40 19.64
C SER A 60 -8.63 15.21 18.85
N ASN A 61 -8.69 15.75 17.62
CA ASN A 61 -9.87 15.71 16.77
C ASN A 61 -9.70 14.76 15.58
N VAL A 62 -8.75 13.85 15.66
CA VAL A 62 -8.41 12.93 14.59
C VAL A 62 -8.85 11.53 14.99
N GLU A 63 -9.68 10.91 14.18
CA GLU A 63 -10.13 9.55 14.41
C GLU A 63 -8.99 8.56 14.13
N TRP A 64 -9.03 7.44 14.83
CA TRP A 64 -8.17 6.30 14.51
C TRP A 64 -8.66 5.65 13.20
N THR A 65 -7.75 5.01 12.49
CA THR A 65 -8.16 4.02 11.48
C THR A 65 -8.95 2.91 12.14
N GLU A 66 -9.65 2.12 11.36
CA GLU A 66 -10.04 0.79 11.81
C GLU A 66 -8.79 -0.02 12.17
N SER A 67 -8.95 -1.05 13.00
CA SER A 67 -7.87 -1.99 13.30
C SER A 67 -7.32 -2.62 12.03
N PHE A 68 -6.03 -2.81 11.99
CA PHE A 68 -5.37 -3.45 10.86
C PHE A 68 -5.83 -4.90 10.73
N VAL A 69 -5.87 -5.37 9.53
CA VAL A 69 -6.16 -6.77 9.19
C VAL A 69 -4.98 -7.34 8.41
N ASP A 70 -4.96 -8.66 8.25
CA ASP A 70 -3.96 -9.29 7.40
C ASP A 70 -4.02 -8.74 5.97
N ILE A 71 -2.89 -8.66 5.30
CA ILE A 71 -2.80 -8.16 3.91
C ILE A 71 -3.64 -8.98 2.93
N GLU A 72 -3.87 -10.26 3.23
CA GLU A 72 -4.77 -11.12 2.47
C GLU A 72 -6.25 -10.97 2.90
N GLY A 73 -6.55 -10.02 3.78
CA GLY A 73 -7.90 -9.70 4.24
C GLY A 73 -8.61 -10.92 4.85
N SER A 74 -9.87 -11.12 4.45
CA SER A 74 -10.70 -12.22 4.97
C SER A 74 -10.22 -13.64 4.62
N LEU A 75 -9.15 -13.79 3.86
CA LEU A 75 -8.52 -15.09 3.60
C LEU A 75 -7.66 -15.57 4.77
N LYS A 76 -7.37 -14.70 5.71
CA LYS A 76 -6.61 -14.96 6.93
C LYS A 76 -7.43 -14.64 8.17
N PRO A 77 -7.07 -15.22 9.32
CA PRO A 77 -7.64 -14.80 10.61
C PRO A 77 -7.22 -13.35 10.93
N ASP A 78 -8.03 -12.69 11.76
CA ASP A 78 -7.67 -11.38 12.28
C ASP A 78 -6.32 -11.44 13.03
N PRO A 79 -5.52 -10.37 12.99
CA PRO A 79 -4.30 -10.26 13.77
C PRO A 79 -4.54 -10.50 15.26
N TYR A 80 -3.60 -11.13 15.93
CA TYR A 80 -3.72 -11.44 17.37
C TYR A 80 -3.63 -10.20 18.24
N PHE A 81 -2.85 -9.20 17.80
CA PHE A 81 -2.67 -7.93 18.48
C PHE A 81 -3.27 -6.79 17.66
N ASP A 82 -3.85 -5.80 18.34
CA ASP A 82 -4.47 -4.65 17.71
C ASP A 82 -3.41 -3.63 17.24
N THR A 83 -3.57 -3.18 16.01
CA THR A 83 -2.79 -2.07 15.44
C THR A 83 -3.74 -1.10 14.76
N LYS A 84 -3.54 0.18 15.02
CA LYS A 84 -4.28 1.27 14.38
C LYS A 84 -3.41 2.51 14.25
N ALA A 85 -3.76 3.39 13.33
CA ALA A 85 -3.00 4.58 13.04
C ALA A 85 -3.86 5.85 13.02
N LYS A 86 -3.20 6.99 13.14
CA LYS A 86 -3.74 8.32 12.85
C LYS A 86 -2.81 9.06 11.92
N MET A 87 -3.37 9.93 11.10
CA MET A 87 -2.61 10.77 10.18
C MET A 87 -3.13 12.20 10.22
N VAL A 88 -2.23 13.16 10.20
CA VAL A 88 -2.50 14.59 10.02
C VAL A 88 -1.40 15.21 9.17
N TRP A 89 -1.62 16.40 8.68
CA TRP A 89 -0.60 17.13 7.94
C TRP A 89 -0.63 18.63 8.30
N ASP A 90 0.48 19.32 8.08
CA ASP A 90 0.57 20.77 8.10
C ASP A 90 1.24 21.28 6.80
N ASP A 91 1.66 22.54 6.76
CA ASP A 91 2.26 23.09 5.55
C ASP A 91 3.69 22.57 5.27
N ASN A 92 4.28 21.80 6.19
CA ASN A 92 5.65 21.33 6.11
C ASN A 92 5.77 19.79 6.13
N TYR A 93 4.86 19.12 6.86
CA TYR A 93 5.00 17.70 7.17
C TYR A 93 3.69 16.94 7.07
N PHE A 94 3.82 15.66 6.80
CA PHE A 94 2.79 14.67 6.97
C PHE A 94 3.16 13.80 8.17
N TYR A 95 2.26 13.70 9.15
CA TYR A 95 2.51 13.04 10.42
C TYR A 95 1.75 11.74 10.51
N PHE A 96 2.44 10.69 10.92
CA PHE A 96 1.88 9.39 11.21
C PHE A 96 2.03 9.08 12.70
N CYS A 97 1.03 8.45 13.26
CA CYS A 97 1.06 7.91 14.60
C CYS A 97 0.43 6.53 14.57
N ALA A 98 1.15 5.51 15.01
CA ALA A 98 0.64 4.17 15.17
C ALA A 98 0.56 3.78 16.64
N GLN A 99 -0.50 3.06 16.99
CA GLN A 99 -0.61 2.36 18.26
C GLN A 99 -0.65 0.87 17.96
N MET A 100 0.38 0.16 18.40
CA MET A 100 0.53 -1.27 18.23
C MET A 100 0.49 -1.96 19.58
N GLU A 101 -0.36 -2.95 19.73
CA GLU A 101 -0.36 -3.80 20.92
C GLU A 101 0.77 -4.84 20.76
N ASP A 102 1.79 -4.76 21.62
CA ASP A 102 2.90 -5.71 21.61
C ASP A 102 3.37 -5.97 23.04
N PRO A 103 3.20 -7.18 23.58
CA PRO A 103 3.65 -7.54 24.93
C PRO A 103 5.19 -7.68 25.03
N HIS A 104 5.88 -7.73 23.90
CA HIS A 104 7.32 -8.02 23.82
C HIS A 104 8.03 -7.09 22.84
N VAL A 105 7.90 -5.77 23.05
CA VAL A 105 8.57 -4.78 22.21
C VAL A 105 10.09 -5.07 22.16
N TRP A 106 10.58 -5.37 20.97
CA TRP A 106 11.99 -5.70 20.74
C TRP A 106 12.44 -5.31 19.33
N GLY A 107 13.75 -5.24 19.14
CA GLY A 107 14.39 -5.05 17.85
C GLY A 107 15.85 -5.51 17.96
N THR A 108 16.43 -5.91 16.85
CA THR A 108 17.82 -6.40 16.77
C THR A 108 18.61 -5.66 15.71
N ILE A 109 17.95 -5.06 14.73
CA ILE A 109 18.56 -4.38 13.59
C ILE A 109 18.76 -2.91 13.94
N THR A 110 20.02 -2.46 13.87
CA THR A 110 20.43 -1.10 14.23
C THR A 110 21.12 -0.35 13.09
N ALA A 111 21.35 -1.01 11.97
CA ALA A 111 21.96 -0.37 10.81
C ALA A 111 20.85 0.21 9.92
N ARG A 112 20.92 1.51 9.61
CA ARG A 112 20.05 2.15 8.63
C ARG A 112 20.16 1.42 7.29
N ASP A 113 19.07 1.35 6.56
CA ASP A 113 18.96 0.69 5.27
C ASP A 113 19.24 -0.83 5.29
N ALA A 114 19.17 -1.43 6.47
CA ALA A 114 19.13 -2.88 6.59
C ALA A 114 17.72 -3.40 6.38
N VAL A 115 17.59 -4.69 6.13
CA VAL A 115 16.31 -5.37 5.90
C VAL A 115 15.54 -5.46 7.22
N ILE A 116 14.75 -4.42 7.51
CA ILE A 116 14.09 -4.17 8.81
C ILE A 116 12.91 -5.10 9.06
N TYR A 117 12.15 -5.50 8.05
CA TYR A 117 11.01 -6.41 8.19
C TYR A 117 11.33 -7.77 8.86
N LYS A 118 12.61 -8.01 9.20
CA LYS A 118 13.02 -9.17 10.01
C LYS A 118 12.86 -8.95 11.52
N ASP A 119 12.71 -7.69 11.92
CA ASP A 119 12.22 -7.30 13.24
C ASP A 119 10.71 -7.04 13.16
N ASN A 120 10.07 -6.74 14.29
CA ASN A 120 8.76 -6.11 14.27
C ASN A 120 8.94 -4.65 13.90
N ASP A 121 8.22 -4.19 12.90
CA ASP A 121 8.32 -2.85 12.37
C ASP A 121 6.95 -2.26 12.01
N PHE A 122 6.96 -1.00 11.65
CA PHE A 122 5.81 -0.30 11.09
C PHE A 122 6.19 0.27 9.72
N GLU A 123 5.40 -0.11 8.73
CA GLU A 123 5.64 0.28 7.34
C GLU A 123 4.63 1.34 6.88
N ILE A 124 5.10 2.27 6.07
CA ILE A 124 4.30 3.32 5.45
C ILE A 124 4.58 3.34 3.97
N PHE A 125 3.54 3.15 3.17
CA PHE A 125 3.59 3.26 1.71
C PHE A 125 2.97 4.58 1.28
N LEU A 126 3.68 5.34 0.45
CA LEU A 126 3.22 6.61 -0.10
C LEU A 126 3.26 6.56 -1.62
N ASP A 127 2.10 6.56 -2.21
CA ASP A 127 1.90 6.61 -3.66
C ASP A 127 1.15 7.91 -4.02
N PRO A 128 1.89 8.98 -4.37
CA PRO A 128 1.29 10.31 -4.49
C PRO A 128 0.28 10.48 -5.63
N ASP A 129 0.39 9.70 -6.69
CA ASP A 129 -0.52 9.76 -7.85
C ASP A 129 -1.44 8.54 -7.97
N GLY A 130 -1.24 7.53 -7.13
CA GLY A 130 -2.13 6.38 -6.99
C GLY A 130 -2.06 5.41 -8.17
N ASP A 131 -0.95 5.38 -8.91
CA ASP A 131 -0.78 4.52 -10.08
C ASP A 131 -0.01 3.22 -9.80
N THR A 132 0.40 3.00 -8.54
CA THR A 132 1.18 1.86 -8.06
C THR A 132 2.60 1.78 -8.61
N HIS A 133 3.13 2.88 -9.12
CA HIS A 133 4.50 3.00 -9.62
C HIS A 133 5.22 4.19 -8.97
N ASN A 134 6.54 4.09 -8.83
CA ASN A 134 7.38 5.13 -8.23
C ASN A 134 6.88 5.59 -6.85
N TYR A 135 6.42 4.66 -6.04
CA TYR A 135 5.96 4.92 -4.69
C TYR A 135 7.06 4.72 -3.67
N TYR A 136 6.86 5.29 -2.50
CA TYR A 136 7.81 5.26 -1.41
C TYR A 136 7.37 4.26 -0.36
N GLU A 137 8.34 3.61 0.26
CA GLU A 137 8.16 2.78 1.43
C GLU A 137 9.12 3.23 2.52
N LEU A 138 8.62 3.39 3.72
CA LEU A 138 9.39 3.68 4.91
C LEU A 138 9.07 2.64 5.96
N GLU A 139 10.08 1.93 6.41
CA GLU A 139 10.01 0.98 7.51
C GLU A 139 10.73 1.54 8.74
N VAL A 140 10.17 1.32 9.92
CA VAL A 140 10.81 1.68 11.18
C VAL A 140 10.56 0.63 12.25
N ASN A 141 11.62 0.12 12.88
CA ASN A 141 11.52 -0.83 13.96
C ASN A 141 11.46 -0.18 15.35
N ALA A 142 11.34 -0.97 16.41
CA ALA A 142 11.27 -0.51 17.79
C ALA A 142 12.55 0.17 18.30
N LEU A 143 13.66 0.11 17.57
CA LEU A 143 14.94 0.77 17.88
C LEU A 143 15.14 2.08 17.11
N GLU A 144 14.08 2.56 16.44
CA GLU A 144 14.14 3.76 15.59
C GLU A 144 15.11 3.58 14.40
N THR A 145 15.36 2.34 13.99
CA THR A 145 16.12 2.07 12.79
C THR A 145 15.20 2.18 11.58
N GLU A 146 15.63 2.91 10.60
CA GLU A 146 14.85 3.25 9.40
C GLU A 146 15.40 2.52 8.17
N TRP A 147 14.50 2.13 7.30
CA TRP A 147 14.76 1.72 5.93
C TRP A 147 13.77 2.40 5.00
N ASP A 148 14.27 3.17 4.06
CA ASP A 148 13.46 3.89 3.10
C ASP A 148 13.77 3.42 1.67
N LEU A 149 12.72 3.21 0.89
CA LEU A 149 12.80 2.62 -0.44
C LEU A 149 12.01 3.46 -1.44
N LEU A 150 12.53 3.56 -2.66
CA LEU A 150 11.75 3.95 -3.83
C LEU A 150 11.43 2.68 -4.62
N ILE A 151 10.16 2.39 -4.79
CA ILE A 151 9.67 1.20 -5.47
C ILE A 151 9.10 1.58 -6.82
N LEU A 152 9.73 1.09 -7.89
CA LEU A 152 9.40 1.50 -9.25
C LEU A 152 8.09 0.92 -9.76
N LYS A 153 7.68 -0.25 -9.25
CA LYS A 153 6.51 -1.00 -9.70
C LYS A 153 6.10 -2.03 -8.63
N PRO A 154 4.89 -2.59 -8.69
CA PRO A 154 4.43 -3.58 -7.72
C PRO A 154 5.38 -4.77 -7.54
N TYR A 155 5.51 -5.28 -6.32
CA TYR A 155 6.39 -6.39 -5.93
C TYR A 155 6.17 -7.69 -6.70
N HIS A 156 4.99 -7.91 -7.27
CA HIS A 156 4.64 -9.14 -8.00
C HIS A 156 5.10 -9.17 -9.45
N ASP A 157 5.83 -8.16 -9.89
CA ASP A 157 6.39 -8.11 -11.23
C ASP A 157 7.83 -8.64 -11.19
N ASP A 158 8.08 -9.82 -11.71
CA ASP A 158 9.26 -10.71 -11.56
C ASP A 158 10.66 -10.09 -11.72
N ASP A 159 10.78 -8.82 -12.03
CA ASP A 159 12.05 -8.09 -12.10
C ASP A 159 12.34 -7.33 -10.81
N LYS A 160 13.63 -7.02 -10.61
CA LYS A 160 14.11 -6.22 -9.50
C LYS A 160 13.41 -4.86 -9.45
N VAL A 161 12.67 -4.61 -8.38
CA VAL A 161 11.66 -3.56 -8.28
C VAL A 161 12.13 -2.39 -7.42
N VAL A 162 13.09 -2.64 -6.55
CA VAL A 162 13.54 -1.69 -5.53
C VAL A 162 14.73 -0.91 -6.02
N ILE A 163 14.67 0.40 -5.90
CA ILE A 163 15.83 1.27 -5.90
C ILE A 163 16.09 1.67 -4.46
N ASP A 164 17.32 1.48 -4.06
CA ASP A 164 17.81 1.73 -2.73
C ASP A 164 17.62 3.19 -2.30
N SER A 165 17.59 3.37 -1.02
CA SER A 165 17.49 4.55 -0.18
C SER A 165 18.21 5.81 -0.69
N TRP A 166 17.66 6.94 -0.38
CA TRP A 166 18.34 8.23 -0.49
C TRP A 166 18.87 8.74 0.87
#